data_aefc4cb1df1022f132f7091b7dff9321
#
_entry.id   aefc4cb1df1022f132f7091b7dff9321
#
_cell.length_a   1.000
_cell.length_b   1.000
_cell.length_c   1.000
_cell.angle_alpha   90.00
_cell.angle_beta   90.00
_cell.angle_gamma   90.00
#
_symmetry.space_group_name_H-M   'P 1'
#
loop_
_entity.id
_entity.type
_entity.pdbx_description
1 polymer ?
#
loop_
_entity_poly.entity_id
_entity_poly.type
_entity_poly.pdbx_seq_one_letter_code
_entity_poly.pdbx_strand_id
1 'polypeptide(L)'
;MTYGNRLRDEIAKPGTTPLIGVYDMYSASVAAGHYDGMFVSGFGFAASHYGLPDIGFIAWPDMVAFVQRLRGAFPRHHLLVDIDDGYVDAEVACHVVKSLERIGASGVILEDQKRPRRCGHADGKQVLPLAEYLEKLETVLATREDLLVVARTDATEEADILERAQALAATDADVVLVDGVRSVEWIERIRTVVGSKPLLFNQIAGGRSPRLSLTELTDLGIDVAIYSTPCLFAAHRAMDTALAELHLADGRLPAAENGEEIGVAQSTDLLAKNIARHRSLPAARESASAGAGA
;
A
#
# COMPACT_ATOMS: atom_id res chain seq x y z
N MET A 1 -10.79 18.34 -6.11
CA MET A 1 -10.25 17.07 -6.63
C MET A 1 -10.10 16.12 -5.47
N THR A 2 -10.71 14.97 -5.54
CA THR A 2 -10.73 13.91 -4.52
C THR A 2 -9.38 13.18 -4.44
N TYR A 3 -9.18 12.37 -3.42
CA TYR A 3 -7.91 11.66 -3.23
C TYR A 3 -7.71 10.54 -4.26
N GLY A 4 -8.77 9.84 -4.65
CA GLY A 4 -8.72 8.81 -5.70
C GLY A 4 -8.37 9.41 -7.05
N ASN A 5 -9.04 10.48 -7.46
CA ASN A 5 -8.74 11.16 -8.73
C ASN A 5 -7.31 11.69 -8.78
N ARG A 6 -6.79 12.21 -7.66
CA ARG A 6 -5.39 12.65 -7.59
C ARG A 6 -4.41 11.51 -7.83
N LEU A 7 -4.70 10.32 -7.31
CA LEU A 7 -3.84 9.16 -7.54
C LEU A 7 -3.96 8.66 -8.99
N ARG A 8 -5.17 8.66 -9.59
CA ARG A 8 -5.34 8.35 -11.02
C ARG A 8 -4.56 9.30 -11.90
N ASP A 9 -4.63 10.61 -11.61
CA ASP A 9 -3.87 11.63 -12.36
C ASP A 9 -2.37 11.45 -12.21
N GLU A 10 -1.89 10.99 -11.06
CA GLU A 10 -0.47 10.68 -10.83
C GLU A 10 -0.03 9.46 -11.66
N ILE A 11 -0.82 8.39 -11.64
CA ILE A 11 -0.56 7.15 -12.39
C ILE A 11 -0.62 7.40 -13.92
N ALA A 12 -1.44 8.35 -14.36
CA ALA A 12 -1.53 8.69 -15.78
C ALA A 12 -0.33 9.48 -16.33
N LYS A 13 0.57 9.94 -15.46
CA LYS A 13 1.80 10.59 -15.91
C LYS A 13 2.77 9.59 -16.51
N PRO A 14 3.66 10.02 -17.41
CA PRO A 14 4.71 9.15 -17.93
C PRO A 14 5.62 8.60 -16.81
N GLY A 15 5.91 7.30 -16.86
CA GLY A 15 6.77 6.62 -15.91
C GLY A 15 6.01 5.82 -14.85
N THR A 16 6.75 5.06 -14.06
CA THR A 16 6.21 4.23 -12.98
C THR A 16 6.09 5.01 -11.68
N THR A 17 4.90 5.11 -11.11
CA THR A 17 4.62 5.80 -9.84
C THR A 17 5.03 4.91 -8.65
N PRO A 18 6.05 5.30 -7.84
CA PRO A 18 6.45 4.53 -6.66
C PRO A 18 5.59 4.83 -5.45
N LEU A 19 5.14 3.79 -4.73
CA LEU A 19 4.45 3.88 -3.45
C LEU A 19 5.22 3.09 -2.40
N ILE A 20 5.61 3.75 -1.31
CA ILE A 20 6.54 3.19 -0.32
C ILE A 20 5.79 2.59 0.86
N GLY A 21 6.08 1.34 1.17
CA GLY A 21 5.51 0.59 2.28
C GLY A 21 5.82 1.23 3.63
N VAL A 22 4.77 1.69 4.31
CA VAL A 22 4.81 2.26 5.66
C VAL A 22 3.94 1.42 6.59
N TYR A 23 4.29 1.39 7.86
CA TYR A 23 3.64 0.52 8.83
C TYR A 23 3.36 1.21 10.17
N ASP A 24 3.95 2.38 10.38
CA ASP A 24 3.72 3.25 11.54
C ASP A 24 3.91 4.72 11.15
N MET A 25 3.65 5.62 12.10
CA MET A 25 3.77 7.06 11.86
C MET A 25 5.22 7.52 11.67
N TYR A 26 6.19 6.80 12.24
CA TYR A 26 7.59 7.17 12.12
C TYR A 26 8.15 6.78 10.75
N SER A 27 7.91 5.57 10.28
CA SER A 27 8.27 5.13 8.93
C SER A 27 7.62 6.02 7.86
N ALA A 28 6.35 6.42 8.06
CA ALA A 28 5.66 7.35 7.19
C ALA A 28 6.31 8.75 7.19
N SER A 29 6.78 9.22 8.35
CA SER A 29 7.48 10.52 8.46
C SER A 29 8.81 10.52 7.70
N VAL A 30 9.55 9.41 7.75
CA VAL A 30 10.79 9.24 6.98
C VAL A 30 10.46 9.15 5.49
N ALA A 31 9.54 8.28 5.09
CA ALA A 31 9.15 8.08 3.70
C ALA A 31 8.67 9.38 3.02
N ALA A 32 7.91 10.22 3.75
CA ALA A 32 7.41 11.51 3.27
C ALA A 32 8.50 12.55 2.97
N GLY A 33 9.74 12.31 3.34
CA GLY A 33 10.89 13.12 2.95
C GLY A 33 11.44 12.78 1.57
N HIS A 34 11.03 11.66 0.99
CA HIS A 34 11.58 11.10 -0.24
C HIS A 34 10.54 10.86 -1.32
N TYR A 35 9.27 10.56 -0.96
CA TYR A 35 8.22 10.13 -1.88
C TYR A 35 6.88 10.74 -1.53
N ASP A 36 6.07 11.01 -2.55
CA ASP A 36 4.70 11.53 -2.41
C ASP A 36 3.65 10.43 -2.25
N GLY A 37 4.03 9.17 -2.47
CA GLY A 37 3.15 8.00 -2.40
C GLY A 37 3.53 7.04 -1.27
N MET A 38 2.54 6.64 -0.48
CA MET A 38 2.67 5.66 0.60
C MET A 38 1.76 4.46 0.31
N PHE A 39 2.30 3.28 0.55
CA PHE A 39 1.55 2.02 0.60
C PHE A 39 1.41 1.58 2.06
N VAL A 40 0.17 1.48 2.54
CA VAL A 40 -0.11 0.96 3.88
C VAL A 40 -0.08 -0.56 3.80
N SER A 41 1.10 -1.11 4.09
CA SER A 41 1.40 -2.52 3.91
C SER A 41 0.76 -3.38 5.00
N GLY A 42 -0.06 -4.37 4.60
CA GLY A 42 -0.61 -5.38 5.51
C GLY A 42 0.51 -6.13 6.24
N PHE A 43 1.54 -6.58 5.52
CA PHE A 43 2.71 -7.23 6.11
C PHE A 43 3.38 -6.38 7.19
N GLY A 44 3.67 -5.11 6.85
CA GLY A 44 4.31 -4.18 7.78
C GLY A 44 3.45 -3.87 9.00
N PHE A 45 2.15 -3.71 8.79
CA PHE A 45 1.20 -3.44 9.86
C PHE A 45 1.02 -4.63 10.81
N ALA A 46 0.89 -5.87 10.29
CA ALA A 46 0.83 -7.08 11.10
C ALA A 46 2.09 -7.23 11.97
N ALA A 47 3.28 -7.04 11.38
CA ALA A 47 4.55 -7.13 12.09
C ALA A 47 4.69 -6.06 13.18
N SER A 48 4.36 -4.80 12.89
CA SER A 48 4.58 -3.68 13.82
C SER A 48 3.50 -3.53 14.89
N HIS A 49 2.23 -3.78 14.54
CA HIS A 49 1.10 -3.58 15.45
C HIS A 49 0.79 -4.79 16.31
N TYR A 50 0.92 -5.99 15.73
CA TYR A 50 0.56 -7.24 16.41
C TYR A 50 1.78 -8.10 16.76
N GLY A 51 2.95 -7.86 16.15
CA GLY A 51 4.11 -8.76 16.27
C GLY A 51 3.85 -10.14 15.65
N LEU A 52 2.97 -10.20 14.64
CA LEU A 52 2.49 -11.42 14.02
C LEU A 52 2.81 -11.47 12.52
N PRO A 53 2.90 -12.67 11.94
CA PRO A 53 3.09 -12.81 10.50
C PRO A 53 1.84 -12.38 9.72
N ASP A 54 2.04 -12.05 8.44
CA ASP A 54 0.99 -11.63 7.50
C ASP A 54 0.16 -12.84 7.01
N ILE A 55 -0.78 -13.27 7.83
CA ILE A 55 -1.68 -14.40 7.57
C ILE A 55 -3.14 -14.12 7.98
N GLY A 56 -3.59 -12.87 7.89
CA GLY A 56 -4.97 -12.49 8.12
C GLY A 56 -5.34 -12.16 9.57
N PHE A 57 -4.37 -11.77 10.41
CA PHE A 57 -4.63 -11.31 11.78
C PHE A 57 -5.14 -9.87 11.86
N ILE A 58 -4.97 -9.08 10.81
CA ILE A 58 -5.33 -7.65 10.83
C ILE A 58 -6.84 -7.49 10.96
N ALA A 59 -7.25 -6.69 11.94
CA ALA A 59 -8.62 -6.24 12.07
C ALA A 59 -8.84 -4.92 11.30
N TRP A 60 -9.88 -4.85 10.48
CA TRP A 60 -10.15 -3.67 9.67
C TRP A 60 -10.29 -2.35 10.48
N PRO A 61 -10.85 -2.33 11.72
CA PRO A 61 -10.92 -1.09 12.50
C PRO A 61 -9.56 -0.49 12.84
N ASP A 62 -8.55 -1.34 13.09
CA ASP A 62 -7.19 -0.90 13.38
C ASP A 62 -6.53 -0.30 12.15
N MET A 63 -6.75 -0.91 10.98
CA MET A 63 -6.29 -0.38 9.70
C MET A 63 -6.92 0.99 9.40
N VAL A 64 -8.23 1.12 9.55
CA VAL A 64 -8.94 2.41 9.37
C VAL A 64 -8.41 3.48 10.33
N ALA A 65 -8.23 3.13 11.61
CA ALA A 65 -7.68 4.06 12.61
C ALA A 65 -6.24 4.49 12.28
N PHE A 66 -5.43 3.59 11.73
CA PHE A 66 -4.08 3.92 11.29
C PHE A 66 -4.08 4.86 10.08
N VAL A 67 -4.88 4.56 9.05
CA VAL A 67 -5.02 5.41 7.85
C VAL A 67 -5.54 6.80 8.22
N GLN A 68 -6.45 6.91 9.18
CA GLN A 68 -6.94 8.20 9.69
C GLN A 68 -5.79 9.04 10.28
N ARG A 69 -4.91 8.44 11.09
CA ARG A 69 -3.72 9.12 11.62
C ARG A 69 -2.76 9.54 10.50
N LEU A 70 -2.53 8.66 9.53
CA LEU A 70 -1.69 8.99 8.36
C LEU A 70 -2.26 10.18 7.60
N ARG A 71 -3.56 10.17 7.28
CA ARG A 71 -4.18 11.27 6.54
C ARG A 71 -4.11 12.59 7.30
N GLY A 72 -4.25 12.57 8.61
CA GLY A 72 -4.08 13.75 9.46
C GLY A 72 -2.69 14.36 9.38
N ALA A 73 -1.64 13.53 9.34
CA ALA A 73 -0.25 14.00 9.29
C ALA A 73 0.26 14.25 7.85
N PHE A 74 -0.29 13.53 6.86
CA PHE A 74 0.16 13.55 5.46
C PHE A 74 -1.00 13.91 4.49
N PRO A 75 -1.55 15.13 4.58
CA PRO A 75 -2.80 15.50 3.90
C PRO A 75 -2.67 15.52 2.36
N ARG A 76 -1.47 15.60 1.82
CA ARG A 76 -1.24 15.68 0.36
C ARG A 76 -0.73 14.39 -0.27
N HIS A 77 -0.21 13.46 0.55
CA HIS A 77 0.35 12.20 0.05
C HIS A 77 -0.73 11.27 -0.46
N HIS A 78 -0.38 10.47 -1.45
CA HIS A 78 -1.20 9.34 -1.88
C HIS A 78 -1.12 8.23 -0.84
N LEU A 79 -2.26 7.69 -0.45
CA LEU A 79 -2.36 6.57 0.49
C LEU A 79 -3.07 5.40 -0.20
N LEU A 80 -2.31 4.40 -0.64
CA LEU A 80 -2.83 3.13 -1.12
C LEU A 80 -2.84 2.14 0.03
N VAL A 81 -3.97 1.51 0.32
CA VAL A 81 -4.17 0.68 1.51
C VAL A 81 -4.39 -0.77 1.13
N ASP A 82 -3.63 -1.67 1.72
CA ASP A 82 -3.87 -3.10 1.63
C ASP A 82 -5.06 -3.48 2.52
N ILE A 83 -6.13 -4.01 1.92
CA ILE A 83 -7.31 -4.50 2.63
C ILE A 83 -7.45 -6.01 2.55
N ASP A 84 -6.35 -6.69 2.23
CA ASP A 84 -6.31 -8.14 2.11
C ASP A 84 -7.43 -8.66 1.18
N ASP A 85 -8.10 -9.74 1.59
CA ASP A 85 -9.26 -10.34 0.92
C ASP A 85 -10.58 -9.58 1.17
N GLY A 86 -10.55 -8.37 1.75
CA GLY A 86 -11.72 -7.61 2.18
C GLY A 86 -12.26 -8.05 3.54
N TYR A 87 -11.47 -8.80 4.29
CA TYR A 87 -11.67 -9.31 5.67
C TYR A 87 -12.64 -10.50 5.75
N VAL A 88 -13.95 -10.30 5.76
CA VAL A 88 -14.92 -11.38 6.01
C VAL A 88 -15.67 -11.77 4.73
N ASP A 89 -16.40 -10.82 4.17
CA ASP A 89 -17.26 -10.98 3.01
C ASP A 89 -17.34 -9.67 2.19
N ALA A 90 -18.15 -9.65 1.16
CA ALA A 90 -18.33 -8.48 0.30
C ALA A 90 -18.94 -7.29 1.04
N GLU A 91 -19.84 -7.51 2.00
CA GLU A 91 -20.49 -6.44 2.77
C GLU A 91 -19.50 -5.75 3.70
N VAL A 92 -18.66 -6.52 4.39
CA VAL A 92 -17.58 -5.97 5.23
C VAL A 92 -16.55 -5.23 4.36
N ALA A 93 -16.17 -5.79 3.21
CA ALA A 93 -15.28 -5.13 2.27
C ALA A 93 -15.83 -3.77 1.82
N CYS A 94 -17.11 -3.69 1.45
CA CYS A 94 -17.81 -2.45 1.09
C CYS A 94 -17.83 -1.43 2.24
N HIS A 95 -18.09 -1.89 3.48
CA HIS A 95 -18.05 -1.02 4.66
C HIS A 95 -16.65 -0.44 4.89
N VAL A 96 -15.61 -1.25 4.75
CA VAL A 96 -14.21 -0.82 4.89
C VAL A 96 -13.83 0.17 3.80
N VAL A 97 -14.17 -0.11 2.55
CA VAL A 97 -13.94 0.80 1.41
C VAL A 97 -14.56 2.16 1.65
N LYS A 98 -15.85 2.23 2.03
CA LYS A 98 -16.51 3.50 2.37
C LYS A 98 -15.85 4.21 3.55
N SER A 99 -15.42 3.47 4.56
CA SER A 99 -14.75 4.03 5.73
C SER A 99 -13.41 4.65 5.35
N LEU A 100 -12.60 3.95 4.54
CA LEU A 100 -11.31 4.43 4.05
C LEU A 100 -11.46 5.63 3.11
N GLU A 101 -12.45 5.61 2.23
CA GLU A 101 -12.75 6.71 1.34
C GLU A 101 -13.10 7.99 2.10
N ARG A 102 -14.00 7.91 3.10
CA ARG A 102 -14.41 9.05 3.94
C ARG A 102 -13.26 9.68 4.71
N ILE A 103 -12.30 8.89 5.16
CA ILE A 103 -11.11 9.42 5.84
C ILE A 103 -10.01 9.87 4.88
N GLY A 104 -10.21 9.70 3.56
CA GLY A 104 -9.34 10.23 2.52
C GLY A 104 -8.22 9.29 2.09
N ALA A 105 -8.38 7.98 2.18
CA ALA A 105 -7.53 7.06 1.43
C ALA A 105 -7.57 7.40 -0.06
N SER A 106 -6.48 7.18 -0.79
CA SER A 106 -6.45 7.39 -2.24
C SER A 106 -6.89 6.15 -3.00
N GLY A 107 -6.60 4.98 -2.48
CA GLY A 107 -7.00 3.71 -3.07
C GLY A 107 -6.85 2.55 -2.12
N VAL A 108 -7.35 1.40 -2.55
CA VAL A 108 -7.23 0.12 -1.86
C VAL A 108 -6.73 -0.97 -2.81
N ILE A 109 -6.10 -2.01 -2.24
CA ILE A 109 -5.81 -3.27 -2.93
C ILE A 109 -6.73 -4.33 -2.33
N LEU A 110 -7.51 -5.01 -3.18
CA LEU A 110 -8.36 -6.13 -2.82
C LEU A 110 -7.87 -7.39 -3.54
N GLU A 111 -7.57 -8.45 -2.80
CA GLU A 111 -7.05 -9.70 -3.34
C GLU A 111 -8.09 -10.83 -3.40
N ASP A 112 -7.84 -11.81 -4.26
CA ASP A 112 -8.68 -12.99 -4.46
C ASP A 112 -8.35 -14.18 -3.54
N GLN A 113 -7.52 -14.00 -2.52
CA GLN A 113 -7.14 -15.12 -1.64
C GLN A 113 -8.34 -15.67 -0.86
N LYS A 114 -8.32 -17.00 -0.73
CA LYS A 114 -9.19 -17.74 0.17
C LYS A 114 -8.56 -17.86 1.54
N ARG A 115 -9.35 -17.70 2.59
CA ARG A 115 -8.86 -17.89 3.96
C ARG A 115 -8.57 -19.36 4.28
N PRO A 116 -7.52 -19.69 5.03
CA PRO A 116 -6.58 -18.75 5.64
C PRO A 116 -5.59 -18.16 4.61
N ARG A 117 -5.57 -16.83 4.54
CA ARG A 117 -4.69 -16.11 3.62
C ARG A 117 -3.21 -16.21 4.02
N ARG A 118 -2.34 -15.92 3.06
CA ARG A 118 -0.89 -15.88 3.26
C ARG A 118 -0.30 -14.69 2.51
N CYS A 119 0.91 -14.28 2.91
CA CYS A 119 1.66 -13.29 2.15
C CYS A 119 1.76 -13.70 0.67
N GLY A 120 1.57 -12.76 -0.27
CA GLY A 120 1.60 -13.02 -1.71
C GLY A 120 2.87 -13.69 -2.21
N HIS A 121 3.99 -13.51 -1.51
CA HIS A 121 5.28 -14.15 -1.80
C HIS A 121 5.51 -15.49 -1.07
N ALA A 122 4.53 -15.98 -0.29
CA ALA A 122 4.60 -17.28 0.40
C ALA A 122 4.05 -18.43 -0.45
N ASP A 123 4.34 -19.67 -0.03
CA ASP A 123 3.75 -20.88 -0.61
C ASP A 123 2.43 -21.25 0.05
N GLY A 124 1.64 -22.08 -0.65
CA GLY A 124 0.40 -22.63 -0.13
C GLY A 124 -0.78 -21.66 -0.12
N LYS A 125 -0.71 -20.59 -0.90
CA LYS A 125 -1.85 -19.71 -1.18
C LYS A 125 -2.96 -20.49 -1.90
N GLN A 126 -4.20 -20.13 -1.61
CA GLN A 126 -5.37 -20.57 -2.34
C GLN A 126 -6.17 -19.33 -2.73
N VAL A 127 -6.76 -19.37 -3.94
CA VAL A 127 -7.60 -18.30 -4.44
C VAL A 127 -9.05 -18.75 -4.54
N LEU A 128 -9.96 -17.79 -4.44
CA LEU A 128 -11.39 -18.01 -4.68
C LEU A 128 -11.61 -18.45 -6.14
N PRO A 129 -12.69 -19.19 -6.46
CA PRO A 129 -13.16 -19.31 -7.84
C PRO A 129 -13.26 -17.92 -8.49
N LEU A 130 -12.81 -17.80 -9.73
CA LEU A 130 -12.75 -16.50 -10.42
C LEU A 130 -14.10 -15.75 -10.38
N ALA A 131 -15.20 -16.48 -10.66
CA ALA A 131 -16.53 -15.88 -10.66
C ALA A 131 -16.93 -15.31 -9.29
N GLU A 132 -16.58 -16.00 -8.18
CA GLU A 132 -16.86 -15.56 -6.83
C GLU A 132 -16.06 -14.29 -6.47
N TYR A 133 -14.79 -14.23 -6.89
CA TYR A 133 -13.98 -13.03 -6.68
C TYR A 133 -14.49 -11.85 -7.52
N LEU A 134 -14.87 -12.08 -8.78
CA LEU A 134 -15.42 -11.02 -9.64
C LEU A 134 -16.72 -10.45 -9.07
N GLU A 135 -17.63 -11.28 -8.55
CA GLU A 135 -18.85 -10.82 -7.89
C GLU A 135 -18.55 -9.92 -6.68
N LYS A 136 -17.60 -10.35 -5.86
CA LYS A 136 -17.13 -9.55 -4.72
C LYS A 136 -16.50 -8.22 -5.16
N LEU A 137 -15.63 -8.25 -6.15
CA LEU A 137 -14.96 -7.08 -6.70
C LEU A 137 -15.97 -6.10 -7.30
N GLU A 138 -16.91 -6.56 -8.10
CA GLU A 138 -17.97 -5.72 -8.69
C GLU A 138 -18.85 -5.06 -7.62
N THR A 139 -19.16 -5.77 -6.53
CA THR A 139 -19.91 -5.22 -5.40
C THR A 139 -19.13 -4.09 -4.72
N VAL A 140 -17.83 -4.26 -4.55
CA VAL A 140 -16.93 -3.23 -4.01
C VAL A 140 -16.84 -2.03 -4.96
N LEU A 141 -16.67 -2.28 -6.26
CA LEU A 141 -16.60 -1.24 -7.28
C LEU A 141 -17.89 -0.42 -7.38
N ALA A 142 -19.04 -1.05 -7.26
CA ALA A 142 -20.33 -0.36 -7.24
C ALA A 142 -20.56 0.47 -5.97
N THR A 143 -19.86 0.15 -4.90
CA THR A 143 -20.00 0.80 -3.59
C THR A 143 -19.16 2.07 -3.45
N ARG A 144 -17.99 2.12 -4.10
CA ARG A 144 -17.07 3.27 -4.04
C ARG A 144 -17.67 4.50 -4.73
N GLU A 145 -17.29 5.69 -4.28
CA GLU A 145 -17.60 6.95 -4.97
C GLU A 145 -16.42 7.40 -5.85
N ASP A 146 -15.21 7.43 -5.29
CA ASP A 146 -14.00 7.94 -5.96
C ASP A 146 -12.75 7.11 -5.69
N LEU A 147 -12.75 6.29 -4.64
CA LEU A 147 -11.57 5.54 -4.21
C LEU A 147 -11.00 4.70 -5.36
N LEU A 148 -9.69 4.78 -5.62
CA LEU A 148 -9.04 3.90 -6.59
C LEU A 148 -9.03 2.46 -6.08
N VAL A 149 -9.38 1.50 -6.93
CA VAL A 149 -9.36 0.08 -6.59
C VAL A 149 -8.35 -0.66 -7.45
N VAL A 150 -7.41 -1.31 -6.79
CA VAL A 150 -6.49 -2.28 -7.41
C VAL A 150 -7.08 -3.67 -7.23
N ALA A 151 -7.40 -4.33 -8.33
CA ALA A 151 -7.81 -5.73 -8.33
C ALA A 151 -6.56 -6.62 -8.36
N ARG A 152 -6.37 -7.43 -7.31
CA ARG A 152 -5.19 -8.28 -7.15
C ARG A 152 -5.55 -9.74 -7.26
N THR A 153 -4.71 -10.50 -7.99
CA THR A 153 -4.74 -11.96 -7.95
C THR A 153 -3.45 -12.52 -7.36
N ASP A 154 -3.60 -13.55 -6.57
CA ASP A 154 -2.54 -14.35 -5.96
C ASP A 154 -2.47 -15.77 -6.54
N ALA A 155 -3.05 -15.99 -7.72
CA ALA A 155 -2.96 -17.25 -8.46
C ALA A 155 -1.51 -17.68 -8.69
N THR A 156 -1.26 -18.98 -8.71
CA THR A 156 0.09 -19.55 -8.86
C THR A 156 0.26 -20.38 -10.11
N GLU A 157 -0.82 -20.87 -10.69
CA GLU A 157 -0.81 -21.66 -11.91
C GLU A 157 -0.83 -20.75 -13.14
N GLU A 158 0.03 -21.02 -14.11
CA GLU A 158 0.24 -20.16 -15.28
C GLU A 158 -1.03 -19.80 -16.06
N ALA A 159 -1.85 -20.80 -16.36
CA ALA A 159 -3.09 -20.59 -17.10
C ALA A 159 -4.08 -19.73 -16.30
N ASP A 160 -4.22 -19.99 -14.99
CA ASP A 160 -5.10 -19.26 -14.09
C ASP A 160 -4.63 -17.79 -13.90
N ILE A 161 -3.31 -17.55 -13.82
CA ILE A 161 -2.75 -16.19 -13.76
C ILE A 161 -3.20 -15.34 -14.96
N LEU A 162 -3.04 -15.84 -16.18
CA LEU A 162 -3.37 -15.08 -17.39
C LEU A 162 -4.88 -14.88 -17.56
N GLU A 163 -5.68 -15.92 -17.27
CA GLU A 163 -7.13 -15.85 -17.29
C GLU A 163 -7.64 -14.79 -16.30
N ARG A 164 -7.15 -14.81 -15.06
CA ARG A 164 -7.52 -13.83 -14.04
C ARG A 164 -7.07 -12.43 -14.40
N ALA A 165 -5.82 -12.26 -14.81
CA ALA A 165 -5.30 -10.95 -15.21
C ALA A 165 -6.15 -10.31 -16.33
N GLN A 166 -6.56 -11.11 -17.33
CA GLN A 166 -7.44 -10.67 -18.40
C GLN A 166 -8.84 -10.32 -17.88
N ALA A 167 -9.42 -11.17 -17.02
CA ALA A 167 -10.74 -10.93 -16.45
C ALA A 167 -10.77 -9.69 -15.57
N LEU A 168 -9.75 -9.47 -14.73
CA LEU A 168 -9.63 -8.29 -13.89
C LEU A 168 -9.45 -7.00 -14.71
N ALA A 169 -8.71 -7.07 -15.82
CA ALA A 169 -8.55 -5.94 -16.73
C ALA A 169 -9.88 -5.55 -17.42
N ALA A 170 -10.82 -6.48 -17.54
CA ALA A 170 -12.14 -6.21 -18.12
C ALA A 170 -13.14 -5.60 -17.13
N THR A 171 -12.83 -5.57 -15.83
CA THR A 171 -13.68 -4.92 -14.80
C THR A 171 -13.47 -3.42 -14.77
N ASP A 172 -14.29 -2.71 -13.97
CA ASP A 172 -14.13 -1.28 -13.67
C ASP A 172 -13.06 -0.99 -12.60
N ALA A 173 -12.23 -1.97 -12.20
CA ALA A 173 -11.05 -1.72 -11.38
C ALA A 173 -10.08 -0.79 -12.10
N ASP A 174 -9.42 0.08 -11.34
CA ASP A 174 -8.53 1.10 -11.91
C ASP A 174 -7.17 0.52 -12.33
N VAL A 175 -6.69 -0.45 -11.58
CA VAL A 175 -5.35 -1.05 -11.71
C VAL A 175 -5.44 -2.55 -11.49
N VAL A 176 -4.62 -3.32 -12.19
CA VAL A 176 -4.48 -4.78 -11.98
C VAL A 176 -3.15 -5.06 -11.28
N LEU A 177 -3.14 -6.01 -10.35
CA LEU A 177 -1.95 -6.57 -9.72
C LEU A 177 -1.98 -8.09 -9.79
N VAL A 178 -0.94 -8.68 -10.39
CA VAL A 178 -0.61 -10.09 -10.21
C VAL A 178 0.56 -10.16 -9.24
N ASP A 179 0.33 -10.72 -8.03
CA ASP A 179 1.36 -10.68 -6.99
C ASP A 179 2.30 -11.90 -7.05
N GLY A 180 3.57 -11.67 -6.73
CA GLY A 180 4.59 -12.73 -6.72
C GLY A 180 5.06 -13.19 -8.09
N VAL A 181 4.99 -12.35 -9.11
CA VAL A 181 5.51 -12.61 -10.47
C VAL A 181 7.01 -12.89 -10.43
N ARG A 182 7.46 -13.99 -11.07
CA ARG A 182 8.80 -14.56 -10.88
C ARG A 182 9.85 -14.17 -11.93
N SER A 183 9.44 -13.61 -13.07
CA SER A 183 10.37 -13.24 -14.13
C SER A 183 9.85 -12.08 -14.97
N VAL A 184 10.75 -11.42 -15.70
CA VAL A 184 10.43 -10.37 -16.68
C VAL A 184 9.52 -10.89 -17.78
N GLU A 185 9.79 -12.10 -18.29
CA GLU A 185 8.95 -12.74 -19.30
C GLU A 185 7.48 -12.85 -18.85
N TRP A 186 7.25 -13.15 -17.55
CA TRP A 186 5.92 -13.19 -16.99
C TRP A 186 5.27 -11.81 -16.94
N ILE A 187 6.02 -10.76 -16.61
CA ILE A 187 5.53 -9.38 -16.64
C ILE A 187 5.04 -9.02 -18.05
N GLU A 188 5.83 -9.33 -19.09
CA GLU A 188 5.48 -9.07 -20.49
C GLU A 188 4.22 -9.82 -20.93
N ARG A 189 4.08 -11.09 -20.54
CA ARG A 189 2.88 -11.89 -20.82
C ARG A 189 1.65 -11.32 -20.15
N ILE A 190 1.75 -10.94 -18.87
CA ILE A 190 0.67 -10.31 -18.12
C ILE A 190 0.31 -8.96 -18.76
N ARG A 191 1.31 -8.13 -19.11
CA ARG A 191 1.08 -6.86 -19.79
C ARG A 191 0.30 -7.05 -21.10
N THR A 192 0.61 -8.11 -21.85
CA THR A 192 -0.06 -8.43 -23.11
C THR A 192 -1.55 -8.69 -22.91
N VAL A 193 -1.95 -9.48 -21.90
CA VAL A 193 -3.36 -9.83 -21.67
C VAL A 193 -4.14 -8.73 -20.93
N VAL A 194 -3.46 -7.91 -20.11
CA VAL A 194 -4.06 -6.78 -19.41
C VAL A 194 -4.33 -5.59 -20.36
N GLY A 195 -3.60 -5.51 -21.49
CA GLY A 195 -3.81 -4.48 -22.52
C GLY A 195 -3.42 -3.09 -22.03
N SER A 196 -4.31 -2.11 -22.11
CA SER A 196 -4.04 -0.70 -21.71
C SER A 196 -4.41 -0.39 -20.26
N LYS A 197 -5.00 -1.32 -19.52
CA LYS A 197 -5.33 -1.13 -18.10
C LYS A 197 -4.04 -0.93 -17.29
N PRO A 198 -3.96 0.05 -16.38
CA PRO A 198 -2.79 0.24 -15.53
C PRO A 198 -2.41 -1.05 -14.77
N LEU A 199 -1.10 -1.31 -14.71
CA LEU A 199 -0.54 -2.51 -14.07
C LEU A 199 0.35 -2.10 -12.90
N LEU A 200 0.13 -2.73 -11.75
CA LEU A 200 0.92 -2.55 -10.54
C LEU A 200 1.90 -3.71 -10.36
N PHE A 201 3.10 -3.42 -9.91
CA PHE A 201 4.13 -4.39 -9.60
C PHE A 201 4.58 -4.26 -8.14
N ASN A 202 4.73 -5.40 -7.45
CA ASN A 202 5.14 -5.44 -6.05
C ASN A 202 6.60 -5.90 -5.93
N GLN A 203 7.46 -5.06 -5.34
CA GLN A 203 8.84 -5.38 -5.04
C GLN A 203 9.05 -5.58 -3.53
N ILE A 204 9.46 -6.79 -3.16
CA ILE A 204 9.80 -7.15 -1.77
C ILE A 204 11.22 -7.72 -1.76
N ALA A 205 12.07 -7.22 -0.86
CA ALA A 205 13.40 -7.77 -0.66
C ALA A 205 13.31 -9.23 -0.15
N GLY A 206 14.00 -10.16 -0.83
CA GLY A 206 13.89 -11.59 -0.54
C GLY A 206 12.59 -12.25 -1.01
N GLY A 207 11.71 -11.51 -1.69
CA GLY A 207 10.50 -12.04 -2.33
C GLY A 207 10.79 -12.78 -3.64
N ARG A 208 9.74 -13.11 -4.36
CA ARG A 208 9.81 -13.90 -5.60
C ARG A 208 10.04 -13.05 -6.85
N SER A 209 9.62 -11.79 -6.79
CA SER A 209 9.67 -10.90 -7.94
C SER A 209 11.09 -10.46 -8.27
N PRO A 210 11.43 -10.29 -9.56
CA PRO A 210 12.70 -9.76 -9.99
C PRO A 210 12.92 -8.34 -9.44
N ARG A 211 14.17 -7.99 -9.16
CA ARG A 211 14.54 -6.64 -8.72
C ARG A 211 14.77 -5.76 -9.92
N LEU A 212 13.90 -4.79 -10.12
CA LEU A 212 13.91 -3.89 -11.26
C LEU A 212 13.93 -2.43 -10.79
N SER A 213 14.64 -1.59 -11.53
CA SER A 213 14.58 -0.13 -11.35
C SER A 213 13.24 0.42 -11.85
N LEU A 214 12.91 1.65 -11.48
CA LEU A 214 11.71 2.32 -12.00
C LEU A 214 11.76 2.48 -13.53
N THR A 215 12.93 2.70 -14.10
CA THR A 215 13.10 2.78 -15.55
C THR A 215 12.80 1.44 -16.23
N GLU A 216 13.35 0.34 -15.73
CA GLU A 216 13.06 -1.00 -16.26
C GLU A 216 11.58 -1.37 -16.11
N LEU A 217 10.93 -0.99 -14.99
CA LEU A 217 9.50 -1.18 -14.80
C LEU A 217 8.68 -0.37 -15.81
N THR A 218 9.07 0.89 -16.07
CA THR A 218 8.43 1.73 -17.08
C THR A 218 8.55 1.12 -18.48
N ASP A 219 9.73 0.63 -18.84
CA ASP A 219 9.98 -0.01 -20.15
C ASP A 219 9.15 -1.29 -20.32
N LEU A 220 8.82 -1.97 -19.23
CA LEU A 220 7.92 -3.14 -19.20
C LEU A 220 6.43 -2.76 -19.14
N GLY A 221 6.09 -1.48 -19.18
CA GLY A 221 4.72 -0.99 -19.13
C GLY A 221 4.06 -1.13 -17.75
N ILE A 222 4.84 -1.06 -16.69
CA ILE A 222 4.33 -1.00 -15.31
C ILE A 222 4.06 0.46 -14.93
N ASP A 223 2.85 0.74 -14.50
CA ASP A 223 2.38 2.09 -14.19
C ASP A 223 2.58 2.45 -12.71
N VAL A 224 2.52 1.45 -11.83
CA VAL A 224 2.67 1.62 -10.38
C VAL A 224 3.63 0.58 -9.81
N ALA A 225 4.53 0.99 -8.92
CA ALA A 225 5.37 0.08 -8.16
C ALA A 225 5.13 0.25 -6.65
N ILE A 226 4.72 -0.80 -5.95
CA ILE A 226 4.74 -0.82 -4.49
C ILE A 226 6.01 -1.48 -3.99
N TYR A 227 6.61 -0.85 -2.98
CA TYR A 227 7.75 -1.37 -2.23
C TYR A 227 7.26 -1.71 -0.82
N SER A 228 6.81 -2.94 -0.61
CA SER A 228 6.01 -3.30 0.58
C SER A 228 6.75 -3.20 1.91
N THR A 229 8.08 -3.43 1.93
CA THR A 229 8.82 -3.65 3.21
C THR A 229 10.14 -2.90 3.37
N PRO A 230 10.52 -1.88 2.56
CA PRO A 230 11.88 -1.33 2.61
C PRO A 230 12.17 -0.71 3.98
N CYS A 231 11.22 0.03 4.56
CA CYS A 231 11.37 0.65 5.87
C CYS A 231 11.42 -0.39 7.00
N LEU A 232 10.57 -1.43 6.93
CA LEU A 232 10.51 -2.47 7.96
C LEU A 232 11.79 -3.28 8.05
N PHE A 233 12.31 -3.74 6.91
CA PHE A 233 13.51 -4.59 6.89
C PHE A 233 14.79 -3.79 7.21
N ALA A 234 14.84 -2.52 6.80
CA ALA A 234 15.92 -1.62 7.21
C ALA A 234 15.89 -1.37 8.71
N ALA A 235 14.70 -1.09 9.28
CA ALA A 235 14.53 -0.89 10.72
C ALA A 235 14.90 -2.15 11.52
N HIS A 236 14.46 -3.34 11.09
CA HIS A 236 14.81 -4.61 11.73
C HIS A 236 16.33 -4.76 11.83
N ARG A 237 17.03 -4.62 10.71
CA ARG A 237 18.50 -4.73 10.70
C ARG A 237 19.17 -3.71 11.61
N ALA A 238 18.74 -2.45 11.55
CA ALA A 238 19.31 -1.38 12.36
C ALA A 238 19.08 -1.60 13.86
N MET A 239 17.87 -1.99 14.24
CA MET A 239 17.53 -2.29 15.64
C MET A 239 18.33 -3.47 16.18
N ASP A 240 18.45 -4.56 15.41
CA ASP A 240 19.22 -5.74 15.82
C ASP A 240 20.70 -5.39 16.04
N THR A 241 21.30 -4.64 15.11
CA THR A 241 22.67 -4.18 15.25
C THR A 241 22.85 -3.29 16.49
N ALA A 242 22.01 -2.26 16.66
CA ALA A 242 22.12 -1.32 17.77
C ALA A 242 21.93 -2.01 19.14
N LEU A 243 21.02 -2.97 19.25
CA LEU A 243 20.77 -3.71 20.48
C LEU A 243 21.93 -4.68 20.81
N ALA A 244 22.52 -5.31 19.79
CA ALA A 244 23.71 -6.16 19.98
C ALA A 244 24.91 -5.34 20.45
N GLU A 245 25.18 -4.19 19.86
CA GLU A 245 26.25 -3.27 20.26
C GLU A 245 26.04 -2.75 21.69
N LEU A 246 24.82 -2.32 22.04
CA LEU A 246 24.47 -1.87 23.38
C LEU A 246 24.69 -2.97 24.43
N HIS A 247 24.32 -4.22 24.12
CA HIS A 247 24.53 -5.38 24.98
C HIS A 247 26.02 -5.66 25.19
N LEU A 248 26.82 -5.67 24.12
CA LEU A 248 28.28 -5.87 24.18
C LEU A 248 29.01 -4.76 24.96
N ALA A 249 28.48 -3.55 24.92
CA ALA A 249 29.04 -2.39 25.62
C ALA A 249 28.55 -2.26 27.08
N ASP A 250 27.92 -3.28 27.64
CA ASP A 250 27.36 -3.27 29.00
C ASP A 250 26.43 -2.07 29.26
N GLY A 251 25.55 -1.78 28.28
CA GLY A 251 24.58 -0.68 28.37
C GLY A 251 25.13 0.71 28.09
N ARG A 252 26.38 0.85 27.71
CA ARG A 252 26.95 2.13 27.28
C ARG A 252 26.51 2.42 25.83
N LEU A 253 25.84 3.55 25.62
CA LEU A 253 25.54 4.01 24.26
C LEU A 253 26.85 4.22 23.49
N PRO A 254 26.98 3.64 22.28
CA PRO A 254 28.14 3.87 21.43
C PRO A 254 28.22 5.37 21.09
N ALA A 255 29.44 5.91 21.00
CA ALA A 255 29.64 7.22 20.44
C ALA A 255 29.41 7.13 18.92
N ALA A 256 28.72 8.10 18.36
CA ALA A 256 28.56 8.16 16.91
C ALA A 256 29.92 8.30 16.24
N GLU A 257 30.26 7.35 15.37
CA GLU A 257 31.37 7.53 14.45
C GLU A 257 30.94 8.57 13.39
N ASN A 258 31.72 9.62 13.23
CA ASN A 258 31.55 10.65 12.20
C ASN A 258 30.31 11.57 12.29
N GLY A 259 29.63 11.66 13.43
CA GLY A 259 28.51 12.61 13.60
C GLY A 259 27.22 12.21 12.85
N GLU A 260 27.08 10.97 12.44
CA GLU A 260 25.91 10.43 11.71
C GLU A 260 24.82 9.88 12.65
N GLU A 261 24.89 10.18 13.94
CA GLU A 261 23.89 9.72 14.89
C GLU A 261 22.54 10.42 14.70
N ILE A 262 21.47 9.62 14.58
CA ILE A 262 20.10 10.15 14.68
C ILE A 262 19.77 10.32 16.17
N GLY A 263 19.90 11.53 16.66
CA GLY A 263 19.59 11.88 18.05
C GLY A 263 18.22 12.52 18.21
N VAL A 264 17.98 13.02 19.42
CA VAL A 264 16.70 13.66 19.81
C VAL A 264 16.36 14.84 18.90
N ALA A 265 17.34 15.67 18.54
CA ALA A 265 17.11 16.85 17.70
C ALA A 265 16.61 16.46 16.30
N GLN A 266 17.32 15.58 15.61
CA GLN A 266 16.98 15.13 14.26
C GLN A 266 15.61 14.44 14.23
N SER A 267 15.31 13.59 15.23
CA SER A 267 14.01 12.94 15.34
C SER A 267 12.89 13.96 15.62
N THR A 268 13.13 14.93 16.49
CA THR A 268 12.16 16.00 16.79
C THR A 268 11.89 16.86 15.55
N ASP A 269 12.91 17.24 14.81
CA ASP A 269 12.78 18.03 13.58
C ASP A 269 12.02 17.27 12.48
N LEU A 270 12.27 15.96 12.34
CA LEU A 270 11.51 15.11 11.44
C LEU A 270 10.02 15.15 11.78
N LEU A 271 9.67 14.94 13.05
CA LEU A 271 8.28 14.88 13.51
C LEU A 271 7.59 16.25 13.49
N ALA A 272 8.33 17.35 13.73
CA ALA A 272 7.80 18.71 13.63
C ALA A 272 7.31 19.04 12.21
N LYS A 273 7.90 18.44 11.17
CA LYS A 273 7.42 18.58 9.79
C LYS A 273 5.97 18.09 9.60
N ASN A 274 5.53 17.10 10.38
CA ASN A 274 4.15 16.61 10.32
C ASN A 274 3.16 17.68 10.78
N ILE A 275 3.50 18.44 11.81
CA ILE A 275 2.70 19.58 12.29
C ILE A 275 2.61 20.67 11.21
N ALA A 276 3.74 20.97 10.56
CA ALA A 276 3.79 21.97 9.49
C ALA A 276 2.95 21.53 8.27
N ARG A 277 3.02 20.25 7.90
CA ARG A 277 2.20 19.67 6.81
C ARG A 277 0.70 19.82 7.08
N HIS A 278 0.29 19.56 8.32
CA HIS A 278 -1.12 19.69 8.73
C HIS A 278 -1.60 21.15 8.64
N ARG A 279 -0.80 22.11 9.10
CA ARG A 279 -1.14 23.54 9.06
C ARG A 279 -1.19 24.14 7.65
N SER A 280 -0.55 23.52 6.68
CA SER A 280 -0.53 24.00 5.30
C SER A 280 -1.79 23.63 4.49
N LEU A 281 -2.76 22.95 5.08
CA LEU A 281 -4.06 22.73 4.46
C LEU A 281 -4.82 24.05 4.40
N PRO A 282 -5.40 24.44 3.25
CA PRO A 282 -6.40 25.51 3.23
C PRO A 282 -7.54 25.08 4.17
N ALA A 283 -7.98 26.00 5.04
CA ALA A 283 -9.13 25.75 5.89
C ALA A 283 -10.28 25.22 5.03
N ALA A 284 -10.89 24.11 5.45
CA ALA A 284 -12.08 23.60 4.78
C ALA A 284 -13.06 24.78 4.72
N ARG A 285 -13.44 25.20 3.51
CA ARG A 285 -14.48 26.20 3.36
C ARG A 285 -15.73 25.61 4.01
N GLU A 286 -16.17 26.21 5.11
CA GLU A 286 -17.50 26.01 5.64
C GLU A 286 -18.47 26.30 4.49
N SER A 287 -18.90 25.23 3.80
CA SER A 287 -19.91 25.34 2.77
C SER A 287 -21.25 25.58 3.44
N ALA A 288 -21.59 26.88 3.52
CA ALA A 288 -22.92 27.37 3.34
C ALA A 288 -24.04 26.81 4.23
N SER A 289 -24.19 27.35 5.38
CA SER A 289 -25.52 27.66 5.91
C SER A 289 -25.91 29.09 5.44
N ALA A 290 -26.33 29.24 4.19
CA ALA A 290 -26.99 30.44 3.72
C ALA A 290 -28.05 30.06 2.70
N GLY A 291 -29.26 29.77 3.17
CA GLY A 291 -30.36 29.49 2.28
C GLY A 291 -31.58 28.87 2.96
N ALA A 292 -31.98 29.40 4.13
CA ALA A 292 -33.33 29.16 4.61
C ALA A 292 -33.81 30.45 5.31
N GLY A 293 -34.44 31.30 4.53
CA GLY A 293 -35.06 32.53 5.06
C GLY A 293 -35.59 33.43 3.94
N ALA A 294 -36.70 33.06 3.33
CA ALA A 294 -37.75 33.95 2.83
C ALA A 294 -38.92 33.09 2.36
#